data_f452a3aa13dee3bc76b088b1a98aae21
#
_entry.id   f452a3aa13dee3bc76b088b1a98aae21
#
_cell.length_a   1.000
_cell.length_b   1.000
_cell.length_c   1.000
_cell.angle_alpha   90.00
_cell.angle_beta   90.00
_cell.angle_gamma   90.00
#
_symmetry.space_group_name_H-M   'P 1'
#
loop_
_entity.id
_entity.type
_entity.pdbx_description
1 polymer ?
#
loop_
_entity_poly.entity_id
_entity_poly.type
_entity_poly.pdbx_seq_one_letter_code
_entity_poly.pdbx_strand_id
1 'polypeptide(L)'
;MLFKNQKQIIENGQTKELKKSRKDILDILASSLNAVDPYKTVKSKFHEKSIVFEGETIDISDFKNIFLVGFGKASIGMAEAVCDSVDIKRGVVVTIDPNKKVRSDRVATFVGDHPITNQNSIDGTEKILDIIKQCGDEDLLIVLISGGGSALLCKPRVDLRDLQQTTELLLKSGADINEINTIRKHLSFVKGGQLVKSVKCTVISFVISDIVGDPLEAIASGPTCPDYTTYIDAQKVLKKYNLLEKVPSAIKKVLEGGIQCKIPETLKGDDPIFDNVFNFIVANNDMTCKAAVKKAEKLGYDTMLLTTSLIGEAKEIGRYLVGKARNYYSRDAKKIVFVLGGETTVKVKGNGIGGRNQEMVLGGVEELDGADVVFASFATDGIDGVSNAAGAIADGFTMTRARKKNIYPDEFLKKNNSYEFFKKLDDLLLTGSTGTNVMDVQIIIKS
;
A
#
# COMPACT_ATOMS: atom_id res chain seq x y z
N MET A 1 -15.48 5.47 15.74
CA MET A 1 -16.07 4.81 14.56
C MET A 1 -15.18 5.11 13.37
N LEU A 2 -14.89 4.13 12.51
CA LEU A 2 -14.04 4.31 11.34
C LEU A 2 -14.70 5.23 10.29
N PHE A 3 -15.95 4.93 9.94
CA PHE A 3 -16.68 5.67 8.90
C PHE A 3 -17.40 6.88 9.49
N LYS A 4 -17.03 8.09 9.02
CA LYS A 4 -17.57 9.38 9.50
C LYS A 4 -19.07 9.53 9.21
N ASN A 5 -19.56 8.88 8.15
CA ASN A 5 -20.95 8.94 7.68
C ASN A 5 -21.68 7.59 7.82
N GLN A 6 -21.27 6.72 8.76
CA GLN A 6 -21.81 5.37 8.96
C GLN A 6 -23.35 5.34 9.04
N LYS A 7 -23.95 6.26 9.82
CA LYS A 7 -25.40 6.32 9.97
C LYS A 7 -26.11 6.52 8.63
N GLN A 8 -25.63 7.45 7.83
CA GLN A 8 -26.18 7.76 6.50
C GLN A 8 -26.11 6.55 5.57
N ILE A 9 -24.95 5.90 5.51
CA ILE A 9 -24.74 4.70 4.68
C ILE A 9 -25.75 3.60 5.04
N ILE A 10 -25.97 3.34 6.32
CA ILE A 10 -26.90 2.31 6.79
C ILE A 10 -28.35 2.68 6.43
N GLU A 11 -28.75 3.93 6.67
CA GLU A 11 -30.11 4.39 6.41
C GLU A 11 -30.48 4.42 4.92
N ASN A 12 -29.50 4.48 4.02
CA ASN A 12 -29.71 4.37 2.56
C ASN A 12 -30.24 3.00 2.12
N GLY A 13 -30.07 1.94 2.91
CA GLY A 13 -30.70 0.64 2.68
C GLY A 13 -32.22 0.76 2.76
N GLN A 14 -32.94 0.40 1.69
CA GLN A 14 -34.39 0.59 1.58
C GLN A 14 -35.20 -0.48 2.31
N THR A 15 -34.58 -1.60 2.68
CA THR A 15 -35.20 -2.68 3.49
C THR A 15 -34.43 -2.91 4.78
N LYS A 16 -35.00 -3.61 5.74
CA LYS A 16 -34.31 -3.99 6.99
C LYS A 16 -33.08 -4.86 6.70
N GLU A 17 -33.20 -5.77 5.75
CA GLU A 17 -32.16 -6.69 5.32
C GLU A 17 -30.98 -5.89 4.71
N LEU A 18 -31.25 -4.95 3.80
CA LEU A 18 -30.20 -4.13 3.19
C LEU A 18 -29.53 -3.20 4.21
N LYS A 19 -30.29 -2.61 5.15
CA LYS A 19 -29.71 -1.83 6.25
C LYS A 19 -28.75 -2.69 7.08
N LYS A 20 -29.15 -3.94 7.38
CA LYS A 20 -28.31 -4.90 8.09
C LYS A 20 -27.06 -5.23 7.27
N SER A 21 -27.19 -5.60 6.00
CA SER A 21 -26.05 -5.95 5.14
C SER A 21 -25.07 -4.78 4.95
N ARG A 22 -25.57 -3.54 4.78
CA ARG A 22 -24.72 -2.34 4.76
C ARG A 22 -23.95 -2.16 6.07
N LYS A 23 -24.62 -2.32 7.21
CA LYS A 23 -23.97 -2.27 8.53
C LYS A 23 -22.90 -3.36 8.66
N ASP A 24 -23.22 -4.58 8.28
CA ASP A 24 -22.31 -5.72 8.40
C ASP A 24 -21.06 -5.52 7.50
N ILE A 25 -21.20 -4.97 6.28
CA ILE A 25 -20.06 -4.58 5.43
C ILE A 25 -19.17 -3.56 6.14
N LEU A 26 -19.73 -2.52 6.74
CA LEU A 26 -18.93 -1.53 7.46
C LEU A 26 -18.20 -2.15 8.66
N ASP A 27 -18.84 -3.07 9.38
CA ASP A 27 -18.22 -3.80 10.50
C ASP A 27 -17.11 -4.75 10.02
N ILE A 28 -17.29 -5.40 8.85
CA ILE A 28 -16.27 -6.25 8.20
C ILE A 28 -15.06 -5.41 7.78
N LEU A 29 -15.27 -4.32 7.07
CA LEU A 29 -14.20 -3.41 6.63
C LEU A 29 -13.45 -2.80 7.82
N ALA A 30 -14.14 -2.43 8.88
CA ALA A 30 -13.50 -1.93 10.10
C ALA A 30 -12.62 -3.00 10.78
N SER A 31 -13.09 -4.26 10.79
CA SER A 31 -12.32 -5.40 11.31
C SER A 31 -11.08 -5.68 10.46
N SER A 32 -11.23 -5.61 9.13
CA SER A 32 -10.14 -5.80 8.17
C SER A 32 -9.02 -4.79 8.39
N LEU A 33 -9.38 -3.51 8.48
CA LEU A 33 -8.41 -2.44 8.70
C LEU A 33 -7.73 -2.53 10.08
N ASN A 34 -8.49 -2.90 11.12
CA ASN A 34 -7.92 -3.08 12.46
C ASN A 34 -6.89 -4.23 12.54
N ALA A 35 -7.00 -5.24 11.68
CA ALA A 35 -6.06 -6.36 11.63
C ALA A 35 -4.69 -5.97 11.04
N VAL A 36 -4.62 -4.89 10.28
CA VAL A 36 -3.41 -4.35 9.65
C VAL A 36 -3.04 -2.98 10.20
N ASP A 37 -3.49 -2.66 11.39
CA ASP A 37 -3.08 -1.46 12.13
C ASP A 37 -1.56 -1.49 12.35
N PRO A 38 -0.80 -0.46 11.89
CA PRO A 38 0.66 -0.49 11.92
C PRO A 38 1.26 -0.66 13.32
N TYR A 39 0.63 -0.04 14.31
CA TYR A 39 1.08 -0.17 15.70
C TYR A 39 0.84 -1.59 16.21
N LYS A 40 -0.38 -2.12 16.02
CA LYS A 40 -0.75 -3.45 16.54
C LYS A 40 0.03 -4.57 15.89
N THR A 41 0.21 -4.51 14.58
CA THR A 41 0.93 -5.55 13.84
C THR A 41 2.40 -5.63 14.23
N VAL A 42 3.07 -4.49 14.39
CA VAL A 42 4.45 -4.46 14.87
C VAL A 42 4.52 -4.82 16.35
N LYS A 43 3.65 -4.24 17.21
CA LYS A 43 3.63 -4.54 18.66
C LYS A 43 3.46 -6.03 18.94
N SER A 44 2.64 -6.73 18.15
CA SER A 44 2.39 -8.16 18.30
C SER A 44 3.61 -9.05 18.01
N LYS A 45 4.70 -8.51 17.47
CA LYS A 45 5.94 -9.26 17.22
C LYS A 45 6.89 -9.24 18.42
N PHE A 46 6.65 -8.36 19.36
CA PHE A 46 7.47 -8.25 20.57
C PHE A 46 6.84 -9.04 21.72
N HIS A 47 7.58 -9.99 22.28
CA HIS A 47 7.20 -10.81 23.42
C HIS A 47 8.30 -10.75 24.48
N GLU A 48 8.04 -10.03 25.57
CA GLU A 48 9.02 -9.77 26.64
C GLU A 48 10.36 -9.23 26.11
N LYS A 49 11.37 -10.09 26.00
CA LYS A 49 12.72 -9.75 25.51
C LYS A 49 13.01 -10.31 24.12
N SER A 50 11.99 -10.74 23.39
CA SER A 50 12.17 -11.39 22.09
C SER A 50 11.33 -10.76 20.99
N ILE A 51 11.83 -10.83 19.77
CA ILE A 51 11.07 -10.61 18.54
C ILE A 51 10.72 -11.99 17.97
N VAL A 52 9.42 -12.27 17.80
CA VAL A 52 8.92 -13.57 17.30
C VAL A 52 8.23 -13.36 15.96
N PHE A 53 8.65 -14.13 14.95
CA PHE A 53 8.08 -14.11 13.62
C PHE A 53 8.22 -15.48 12.93
N GLU A 54 7.10 -16.03 12.44
CA GLU A 54 7.02 -17.29 11.65
C GLU A 54 7.80 -18.48 12.24
N GLY A 55 7.86 -18.57 13.57
CA GLY A 55 8.57 -19.64 14.28
C GLY A 55 10.03 -19.31 14.62
N GLU A 56 10.56 -18.20 14.14
CA GLU A 56 11.86 -17.68 14.56
C GLU A 56 11.74 -16.78 15.78
N THR A 57 12.72 -16.87 16.68
CA THR A 57 12.79 -16.06 17.90
C THR A 57 14.18 -15.44 18.00
N ILE A 58 14.21 -14.12 18.06
CA ILE A 58 15.44 -13.33 18.21
C ILE A 58 15.40 -12.70 19.59
N ASP A 59 16.36 -13.07 20.45
CA ASP A 59 16.47 -12.48 21.79
C ASP A 59 17.07 -11.07 21.69
N ILE A 60 16.33 -10.09 22.16
CA ILE A 60 16.75 -8.68 22.15
C ILE A 60 17.90 -8.43 23.12
N SER A 61 18.03 -9.24 24.18
CA SER A 61 19.10 -9.10 25.17
C SER A 61 20.49 -9.45 24.64
N ASP A 62 20.58 -10.10 23.47
CA ASP A 62 21.84 -10.40 22.80
C ASP A 62 22.51 -9.15 22.20
N PHE A 63 21.76 -8.04 22.09
CA PHE A 63 22.24 -6.81 21.47
C PHE A 63 22.54 -5.72 22.50
N LYS A 64 23.65 -5.04 22.30
CA LYS A 64 24.12 -3.95 23.17
C LYS A 64 23.26 -2.69 23.07
N ASN A 65 22.88 -2.32 21.86
CA ASN A 65 22.01 -1.18 21.61
C ASN A 65 21.03 -1.50 20.48
N ILE A 66 19.89 -0.84 20.48
CA ILE A 66 18.89 -0.95 19.43
C ILE A 66 18.74 0.41 18.76
N PHE A 67 18.95 0.43 17.45
CA PHE A 67 18.72 1.61 16.60
C PHE A 67 17.47 1.42 15.76
N LEU A 68 16.80 2.52 15.44
CA LEU A 68 15.56 2.51 14.68
C LEU A 68 15.65 3.46 13.48
N VAL A 69 15.36 2.94 12.29
CA VAL A 69 15.11 3.78 11.12
C VAL A 69 13.79 3.38 10.47
N GLY A 70 13.07 4.35 9.91
CA GLY A 70 11.78 4.05 9.29
C GLY A 70 11.42 5.06 8.20
N PHE A 71 10.66 4.60 7.20
CA PHE A 71 10.17 5.43 6.11
C PHE A 71 8.90 4.86 5.52
N GLY A 72 7.99 5.74 5.11
CA GLY A 72 6.70 5.38 4.54
C GLY A 72 5.51 5.98 5.27
N LYS A 73 4.32 5.81 4.71
CA LYS A 73 3.05 6.37 5.22
C LYS A 73 2.68 5.84 6.62
N ALA A 74 3.06 4.60 6.93
CA ALA A 74 2.73 3.93 8.19
C ALA A 74 3.87 3.98 9.23
N SER A 75 5.02 4.54 8.89
CA SER A 75 6.25 4.46 9.67
C SER A 75 6.14 5.03 11.10
N ILE A 76 5.27 6.03 11.34
CA ILE A 76 5.08 6.58 12.70
C ILE A 76 4.42 5.55 13.63
N GLY A 77 3.29 4.97 13.23
CA GLY A 77 2.60 3.95 14.05
C GLY A 77 3.47 2.73 14.30
N MET A 78 4.24 2.30 13.28
CA MET A 78 5.22 1.22 13.43
C MET A 78 6.32 1.60 14.44
N ALA A 79 6.87 2.81 14.37
CA ALA A 79 7.92 3.29 15.26
C ALA A 79 7.43 3.43 16.71
N GLU A 80 6.22 3.92 16.92
CA GLU A 80 5.61 3.98 18.25
C GLU A 80 5.50 2.58 18.88
N ALA A 81 5.11 1.57 18.09
CA ALA A 81 5.05 0.19 18.57
C ALA A 81 6.42 -0.35 19.00
N VAL A 82 7.48 -0.03 18.24
CA VAL A 82 8.86 -0.41 18.60
C VAL A 82 9.29 0.32 19.87
N CYS A 83 9.09 1.64 19.96
CA CYS A 83 9.46 2.44 21.13
C CYS A 83 8.74 1.99 22.41
N ASP A 84 7.47 1.55 22.29
CA ASP A 84 6.70 1.00 23.42
C ASP A 84 7.07 -0.46 23.76
N SER A 85 7.97 -1.09 22.99
CA SER A 85 8.38 -2.49 23.18
C SER A 85 9.80 -2.63 23.67
N VAL A 86 10.71 -1.77 23.22
CA VAL A 86 12.16 -1.87 23.51
C VAL A 86 12.78 -0.48 23.73
N ASP A 87 13.88 -0.45 24.45
CA ASP A 87 14.64 0.77 24.69
C ASP A 87 15.49 1.13 23.47
N ILE A 88 15.08 2.13 22.73
CA ILE A 88 15.78 2.62 21.52
C ILE A 88 16.89 3.58 21.94
N LYS A 89 18.12 3.31 21.51
CA LYS A 89 19.24 4.23 21.72
C LYS A 89 19.08 5.50 20.90
N ARG A 90 18.78 5.37 19.64
CA ARG A 90 18.54 6.49 18.70
C ARG A 90 17.79 6.02 17.46
N GLY A 91 16.99 6.92 16.88
CA GLY A 91 16.26 6.58 15.65
C GLY A 91 15.89 7.79 14.81
N VAL A 92 15.52 7.51 13.55
CA VAL A 92 15.01 8.48 12.58
C VAL A 92 13.87 7.86 11.77
N VAL A 93 12.78 8.62 11.63
CA VAL A 93 11.63 8.23 10.80
C VAL A 93 11.34 9.31 9.78
N VAL A 94 11.11 8.93 8.52
CA VAL A 94 10.68 9.82 7.43
C VAL A 94 9.25 9.47 7.03
N THR A 95 8.35 10.45 7.17
CA THR A 95 6.91 10.31 6.93
C THR A 95 6.39 11.36 5.96
N ILE A 96 5.13 11.24 5.53
CA ILE A 96 4.42 12.26 4.73
C ILE A 96 3.54 13.19 5.58
N ASP A 97 3.26 12.84 6.85
CA ASP A 97 2.29 13.57 7.68
C ASP A 97 3.01 14.64 8.53
N PRO A 98 2.86 15.93 8.21
CA PRO A 98 3.54 17.00 8.94
C PRO A 98 2.98 17.22 10.36
N ASN A 99 1.79 16.65 10.64
CA ASN A 99 1.11 16.85 11.92
C ASN A 99 1.40 15.73 12.93
N LYS A 100 2.12 14.67 12.51
CA LYS A 100 2.45 13.54 13.36
C LYS A 100 3.94 13.43 13.60
N LYS A 101 4.28 13.05 14.83
CA LYS A 101 5.66 12.75 15.25
C LYS A 101 5.65 11.49 16.11
N VAL A 102 6.73 10.74 16.10
CA VAL A 102 6.93 9.63 17.04
C VAL A 102 7.02 10.20 18.46
N ARG A 103 6.30 9.59 19.41
CA ARG A 103 6.25 10.01 20.83
C ARG A 103 7.47 9.49 21.59
N SER A 104 8.65 9.81 21.12
CA SER A 104 9.92 9.45 21.78
C SER A 104 10.97 10.50 21.47
N ASP A 105 11.62 11.02 22.49
CA ASP A 105 12.71 11.99 22.36
C ASP A 105 13.96 11.40 21.67
N ARG A 106 14.05 10.07 21.60
CA ARG A 106 15.17 9.36 20.99
C ARG A 106 14.98 9.14 19.49
N VAL A 107 13.78 9.37 18.94
CA VAL A 107 13.44 9.16 17.54
C VAL A 107 13.03 10.46 16.87
N ALA A 108 13.89 10.99 16.02
CA ALA A 108 13.59 12.18 15.24
C ALA A 108 12.64 11.85 14.08
N THR A 109 11.68 12.73 13.82
CA THR A 109 10.72 12.61 12.71
C THR A 109 11.01 13.68 11.66
N PHE A 110 11.15 13.27 10.41
CA PHE A 110 11.30 14.12 9.22
C PHE A 110 10.08 13.96 8.32
N VAL A 111 9.72 15.05 7.64
CA VAL A 111 8.58 15.06 6.71
C VAL A 111 9.11 15.21 5.29
N GLY A 112 8.90 14.18 4.48
CA GLY A 112 9.20 14.19 3.05
C GLY A 112 7.93 14.27 2.21
N ASP A 113 8.03 14.09 0.89
CA ASP A 113 6.91 14.12 -0.04
C ASP A 113 6.68 12.80 -0.79
N HIS A 114 5.44 12.61 -1.20
CA HIS A 114 4.98 11.48 -1.99
C HIS A 114 3.82 11.92 -2.90
N PRO A 115 3.72 11.52 -4.17
CA PRO A 115 4.54 10.49 -4.84
C PRO A 115 5.88 10.98 -5.42
N ILE A 116 6.13 12.29 -5.41
CA ILE A 116 7.34 12.88 -5.98
C ILE A 116 8.31 13.19 -4.84
N THR A 117 9.52 12.62 -4.94
CA THR A 117 10.61 12.91 -4.00
C THR A 117 10.99 14.39 -4.04
N ASN A 118 11.22 14.99 -2.87
CA ASN A 118 11.72 16.35 -2.71
C ASN A 118 13.04 16.39 -1.90
N GLN A 119 13.58 17.59 -1.65
CA GLN A 119 14.80 17.77 -0.89
C GLN A 119 14.66 17.27 0.56
N ASN A 120 13.50 17.46 1.19
CA ASN A 120 13.27 16.99 2.57
C ASN A 120 13.39 15.47 2.69
N SER A 121 12.96 14.71 1.66
CA SER A 121 13.14 13.25 1.62
C SER A 121 14.63 12.87 1.56
N ILE A 122 15.45 13.64 0.82
CA ILE A 122 16.89 13.44 0.75
C ILE A 122 17.53 13.75 2.11
N ASP A 123 17.19 14.88 2.71
CA ASP A 123 17.72 15.30 4.03
C ASP A 123 17.36 14.28 5.12
N GLY A 124 16.11 13.79 5.12
CA GLY A 124 15.69 12.72 6.02
C GLY A 124 16.44 11.40 5.78
N THR A 125 16.72 11.06 4.53
CA THR A 125 17.53 9.87 4.18
C THR A 125 18.98 10.01 4.64
N GLU A 126 19.58 11.18 4.57
CA GLU A 126 20.93 11.42 5.13
C GLU A 126 20.95 11.17 6.65
N LYS A 127 19.90 11.58 7.38
CA LYS A 127 19.77 11.29 8.81
C LYS A 127 19.61 9.81 9.10
N ILE A 128 18.87 9.06 8.27
CA ILE A 128 18.80 7.59 8.35
C ILE A 128 20.21 6.99 8.19
N LEU A 129 20.95 7.42 7.18
CA LEU A 129 22.32 6.93 6.96
C LEU A 129 23.28 7.29 8.10
N ASP A 130 23.10 8.46 8.74
CA ASP A 130 23.89 8.84 9.91
C ASP A 130 23.58 7.95 11.13
N ILE A 131 22.36 7.43 11.30
CA ILE A 131 22.03 6.42 12.31
C ILE A 131 22.72 5.10 11.97
N ILE A 132 22.60 4.64 10.73
CA ILE A 132 23.17 3.36 10.28
C ILE A 132 24.70 3.32 10.50
N LYS A 133 25.42 4.41 10.26
CA LYS A 133 26.87 4.50 10.51
C LYS A 133 27.25 4.37 11.99
N GLN A 134 26.32 4.58 12.92
CA GLN A 134 26.58 4.46 14.36
C GLN A 134 26.40 3.03 14.88
N CYS A 135 25.80 2.14 14.08
CA CYS A 135 25.60 0.74 14.48
C CYS A 135 26.91 -0.05 14.40
N GLY A 136 27.29 -0.68 15.50
CA GLY A 136 28.42 -1.61 15.57
C GLY A 136 27.93 -3.07 15.48
N ASP A 137 28.89 -4.01 15.46
CA ASP A 137 28.63 -5.45 15.23
C ASP A 137 27.72 -6.09 16.29
N GLU A 138 27.72 -5.56 17.53
CA GLU A 138 26.90 -6.05 18.65
C GLU A 138 25.53 -5.34 18.77
N ASP A 139 25.19 -4.48 17.82
CA ASP A 139 23.95 -3.71 17.87
C ASP A 139 22.84 -4.37 17.01
N LEU A 140 21.59 -3.94 17.21
CA LEU A 140 20.43 -4.28 16.38
C LEU A 140 19.93 -3.04 15.66
N LEU A 141 19.76 -3.12 14.34
CA LEU A 141 19.08 -2.12 13.54
C LEU A 141 17.68 -2.60 13.17
N ILE A 142 16.67 -1.91 13.67
CA ILE A 142 15.28 -2.13 13.24
C ILE A 142 14.96 -1.15 12.10
N VAL A 143 14.49 -1.70 10.97
CA VAL A 143 14.11 -0.93 9.77
C VAL A 143 12.60 -1.06 9.55
N LEU A 144 11.88 0.07 9.48
CA LEU A 144 10.44 0.12 9.25
C LEU A 144 10.15 0.56 7.83
N ILE A 145 9.48 -0.30 7.06
CA ILE A 145 9.23 -0.09 5.63
C ILE A 145 7.73 -0.15 5.38
N SER A 146 7.19 0.87 4.70
CA SER A 146 5.79 0.87 4.30
C SER A 146 5.57 1.65 3.00
N GLY A 147 4.36 1.61 2.47
CA GLY A 147 3.96 2.28 1.24
C GLY A 147 4.40 3.74 1.16
N GLY A 148 4.77 4.20 -0.02
CA GLY A 148 5.37 5.51 -0.25
C GLY A 148 6.88 5.58 0.02
N GLY A 149 7.48 4.52 0.57
CA GLY A 149 8.89 4.45 0.92
C GLY A 149 9.84 4.74 -0.23
N SER A 150 9.47 4.41 -1.47
CA SER A 150 10.31 4.71 -2.65
C SER A 150 10.57 6.20 -2.87
N ALA A 151 9.64 7.07 -2.48
CA ALA A 151 9.79 8.52 -2.57
C ALA A 151 10.43 9.13 -1.30
N LEU A 152 10.12 8.56 -0.14
CA LEU A 152 10.57 9.06 1.16
C LEU A 152 12.01 8.66 1.50
N LEU A 153 12.46 7.47 1.07
CA LEU A 153 13.86 7.04 1.17
C LEU A 153 14.55 7.32 -0.16
N CYS A 154 15.25 8.43 -0.26
CA CYS A 154 15.89 8.85 -1.50
C CYS A 154 17.27 9.46 -1.28
N LYS A 155 18.28 8.83 -1.90
CA LYS A 155 19.64 9.36 -2.08
C LYS A 155 20.07 9.04 -3.50
N PRO A 156 19.85 9.95 -4.46
CA PRO A 156 20.14 9.69 -5.86
C PRO A 156 21.64 9.80 -6.17
N ARG A 157 22.08 9.10 -7.22
CA ARG A 157 23.45 9.22 -7.80
C ARG A 157 23.60 10.40 -8.75
N VAL A 158 22.50 11.11 -9.02
CA VAL A 158 22.39 12.24 -9.94
C VAL A 158 21.61 13.36 -9.26
N ASP A 159 21.54 14.51 -9.87
CA ASP A 159 20.72 15.60 -9.35
C ASP A 159 19.22 15.20 -9.27
N LEU A 160 18.54 15.70 -8.25
CA LEU A 160 17.12 15.39 -8.03
C LEU A 160 16.25 15.71 -9.26
N ARG A 161 16.55 16.80 -9.96
CA ARG A 161 15.83 17.19 -11.18
C ARG A 161 15.98 16.17 -12.30
N ASP A 162 17.17 15.64 -12.51
CA ASP A 162 17.45 14.61 -13.51
C ASP A 162 16.70 13.31 -13.20
N LEU A 163 16.66 12.91 -11.91
CA LEU A 163 15.88 11.75 -11.46
C LEU A 163 14.37 11.96 -11.68
N GLN A 164 13.84 13.13 -11.34
CA GLN A 164 12.43 13.47 -11.51
C GLN A 164 12.04 13.47 -12.99
N GLN A 165 12.83 14.12 -13.86
CA GLN A 165 12.62 14.14 -15.30
C GLN A 165 12.65 12.72 -15.89
N THR A 166 13.60 11.90 -15.49
CA THR A 166 13.68 10.50 -15.95
C THR A 166 12.46 9.69 -15.52
N THR A 167 12.01 9.85 -14.26
CA THR A 167 10.82 9.19 -13.75
C THR A 167 9.57 9.61 -14.52
N GLU A 168 9.42 10.89 -14.83
CA GLU A 168 8.28 11.40 -15.61
C GLU A 168 8.27 10.83 -17.04
N LEU A 169 9.43 10.76 -17.70
CA LEU A 169 9.58 10.16 -19.02
C LEU A 169 9.15 8.68 -19.02
N LEU A 170 9.57 7.91 -18.00
CA LEU A 170 9.21 6.50 -17.84
C LEU A 170 7.70 6.33 -17.64
N LEU A 171 7.09 7.10 -16.75
CA LEU A 171 5.64 7.07 -16.51
C LEU A 171 4.85 7.38 -17.79
N LYS A 172 5.26 8.43 -18.54
CA LYS A 172 4.62 8.81 -19.82
C LYS A 172 4.79 7.76 -20.91
N SER A 173 5.86 6.96 -20.87
CA SER A 173 6.11 5.92 -21.86
C SER A 173 5.29 4.65 -21.65
N GLY A 174 4.62 4.50 -20.51
CA GLY A 174 3.89 3.30 -20.13
C GLY A 174 4.78 2.18 -19.61
N ALA A 175 6.00 2.49 -19.13
CA ALA A 175 6.85 1.54 -18.43
C ALA A 175 6.15 1.01 -17.17
N ASP A 176 6.23 -0.28 -16.93
CA ASP A 176 5.66 -0.89 -15.74
C ASP A 176 6.49 -0.59 -14.48
N ILE A 177 5.92 -0.87 -13.31
CA ILE A 177 6.56 -0.54 -12.04
C ILE A 177 7.89 -1.27 -11.82
N ASN A 178 8.04 -2.48 -12.33
CA ASN A 178 9.30 -3.25 -12.21
C ASN A 178 10.40 -2.61 -13.07
N GLU A 179 10.05 -2.19 -14.28
CA GLU A 179 10.96 -1.48 -15.18
C GLU A 179 11.39 -0.12 -14.60
N ILE A 180 10.45 0.63 -14.03
CA ILE A 180 10.73 1.90 -13.34
C ILE A 180 11.65 1.64 -12.13
N ASN A 181 11.37 0.62 -11.32
CA ASN A 181 12.20 0.27 -10.17
C ASN A 181 13.59 -0.20 -10.58
N THR A 182 13.73 -0.93 -11.69
CA THR A 182 15.05 -1.32 -12.24
C THR A 182 15.93 -0.09 -12.44
N ILE A 183 15.41 0.97 -13.04
CA ILE A 183 16.16 2.22 -13.23
C ILE A 183 16.41 2.94 -11.89
N ARG A 184 15.38 3.06 -11.05
CA ARG A 184 15.48 3.74 -9.75
C ARG A 184 16.51 3.11 -8.82
N LYS A 185 16.63 1.78 -8.80
CA LYS A 185 17.60 1.06 -7.97
C LYS A 185 19.04 1.41 -8.39
N HIS A 186 19.33 1.41 -9.68
CA HIS A 186 20.66 1.71 -10.22
C HIS A 186 21.05 3.19 -10.15
N LEU A 187 20.08 4.09 -10.05
CA LEU A 187 20.27 5.53 -9.84
C LEU A 187 20.28 5.95 -8.35
N SER A 188 20.34 5.00 -7.41
CA SER A 188 20.22 5.27 -5.97
C SER A 188 21.41 4.74 -5.19
N PHE A 189 21.66 5.32 -4.02
CA PHE A 189 22.61 4.81 -3.02
C PHE A 189 21.92 4.02 -1.89
N VAL A 190 20.57 3.89 -1.90
CA VAL A 190 19.81 3.30 -0.78
C VAL A 190 18.77 2.27 -1.22
N LYS A 191 18.55 2.09 -2.53
CA LYS A 191 17.59 1.11 -3.07
C LYS A 191 18.32 -0.15 -3.55
N GLY A 192 17.59 -1.27 -3.76
CA GLY A 192 18.19 -2.52 -4.23
C GLY A 192 19.28 -3.03 -3.29
N GLY A 193 18.97 -3.20 -2.02
CA GLY A 193 19.87 -3.68 -0.96
C GLY A 193 20.87 -2.65 -0.44
N GLN A 194 21.04 -1.52 -1.13
CA GLN A 194 22.16 -0.61 -0.85
C GLN A 194 22.02 0.13 0.50
N LEU A 195 20.83 0.18 1.10
CA LEU A 195 20.68 0.76 2.45
C LEU A 195 21.50 0.00 3.48
N VAL A 196 21.60 -1.32 3.34
CA VAL A 196 22.32 -2.18 4.28
C VAL A 196 23.79 -2.44 3.88
N LYS A 197 24.25 -1.92 2.76
CA LYS A 197 25.59 -2.18 2.19
C LYS A 197 26.76 -1.98 3.16
N SER A 198 26.63 -1.05 4.08
CA SER A 198 27.68 -0.73 5.06
C SER A 198 27.30 -1.08 6.49
N VAL A 199 26.20 -1.79 6.68
CA VAL A 199 25.74 -2.23 7.99
C VAL A 199 26.62 -3.38 8.48
N LYS A 200 26.99 -3.37 9.75
CA LYS A 200 27.78 -4.43 10.38
C LYS A 200 26.96 -5.26 11.38
N CYS A 201 25.88 -4.69 11.88
CA CYS A 201 25.01 -5.29 12.88
C CYS A 201 23.92 -6.17 12.25
N THR A 202 23.18 -6.90 13.10
CA THR A 202 21.94 -7.57 12.71
C THR A 202 20.87 -6.55 12.31
N VAL A 203 20.18 -6.80 11.20
CA VAL A 203 19.09 -5.97 10.69
C VAL A 203 17.78 -6.73 10.72
N ILE A 204 16.76 -6.15 11.34
CA ILE A 204 15.38 -6.65 11.29
C ILE A 204 14.51 -5.61 10.61
N SER A 205 13.94 -5.97 9.46
CA SER A 205 13.03 -5.10 8.73
C SER A 205 11.58 -5.54 8.96
N PHE A 206 10.74 -4.66 9.49
CA PHE A 206 9.29 -4.85 9.49
C PHE A 206 8.69 -4.14 8.29
N VAL A 207 7.97 -4.88 7.46
CA VAL A 207 7.46 -4.42 6.17
C VAL A 207 5.93 -4.47 6.17
N ILE A 208 5.28 -3.36 5.83
CA ILE A 208 3.86 -3.32 5.46
C ILE A 208 3.80 -3.25 3.94
N SER A 209 3.27 -4.31 3.32
CA SER A 209 3.22 -4.45 1.88
C SER A 209 2.00 -3.78 1.28
N ASP A 210 2.23 -2.93 0.28
CA ASP A 210 1.22 -2.28 -0.56
C ASP A 210 1.31 -2.72 -2.02
N ILE A 211 1.91 -3.88 -2.29
CA ILE A 211 2.10 -4.43 -3.65
C ILE A 211 1.51 -5.84 -3.74
N VAL A 212 0.82 -6.12 -4.84
CA VAL A 212 0.24 -7.44 -5.12
C VAL A 212 1.33 -8.51 -5.13
N GLY A 213 1.13 -9.59 -4.34
CA GLY A 213 2.06 -10.72 -4.24
C GLY A 213 3.25 -10.50 -3.31
N ASP A 214 3.31 -9.35 -2.65
CA ASP A 214 4.30 -9.02 -1.60
C ASP A 214 5.78 -9.17 -2.01
N PRO A 215 6.21 -8.75 -3.22
CA PRO A 215 7.59 -8.88 -3.64
C PRO A 215 8.48 -7.89 -2.86
N LEU A 216 9.23 -8.38 -1.87
CA LEU A 216 10.08 -7.57 -0.98
C LEU A 216 11.03 -6.65 -1.74
N GLU A 217 11.57 -7.10 -2.88
CA GLU A 217 12.48 -6.35 -3.75
C GLU A 217 11.80 -5.19 -4.49
N ALA A 218 10.44 -5.17 -4.53
CA ALA A 218 9.67 -4.09 -5.15
C ALA A 218 9.15 -3.10 -4.10
N ILE A 219 8.84 -3.55 -2.87
CA ILE A 219 8.34 -2.70 -1.79
C ILE A 219 9.40 -1.66 -1.43
N ALA A 220 9.05 -0.38 -1.52
CA ALA A 220 9.96 0.75 -1.36
C ALA A 220 11.24 0.67 -2.24
N SER A 221 11.19 -0.10 -3.35
CA SER A 221 12.32 -0.46 -4.23
C SER A 221 13.41 -1.29 -3.54
N GLY A 222 13.05 -2.15 -2.59
CA GLY A 222 13.90 -3.16 -1.96
C GLY A 222 15.14 -2.64 -1.24
N PRO A 223 15.06 -1.72 -0.28
CA PRO A 223 16.25 -1.11 0.33
C PRO A 223 17.08 -2.09 1.16
N THR A 224 16.47 -3.13 1.69
CA THR A 224 17.07 -4.17 2.53
C THR A 224 17.07 -5.56 1.88
N CYS A 225 16.77 -5.63 0.57
CA CYS A 225 16.64 -6.88 -0.18
C CYS A 225 17.61 -6.90 -1.35
N PRO A 226 18.06 -8.09 -1.80
CA PRO A 226 18.86 -8.24 -3.01
C PRO A 226 18.16 -7.64 -4.23
N ASP A 227 18.97 -7.15 -5.17
CA ASP A 227 18.48 -6.70 -6.48
C ASP A 227 18.94 -7.68 -7.57
N TYR A 228 18.00 -8.32 -8.23
CA TYR A 228 18.27 -9.28 -9.31
C TYR A 228 18.44 -8.62 -10.69
N THR A 229 18.26 -7.27 -10.77
CA THR A 229 18.44 -6.51 -12.01
C THR A 229 19.84 -5.90 -12.10
N THR A 230 20.27 -5.50 -13.29
CA THR A 230 21.62 -4.98 -13.57
C THR A 230 21.56 -3.63 -14.25
N TYR A 231 22.73 -2.92 -14.33
CA TYR A 231 22.85 -1.70 -15.14
C TYR A 231 22.53 -1.94 -16.62
N ILE A 232 22.81 -3.16 -17.13
CA ILE A 232 22.45 -3.57 -18.49
C ILE A 232 20.93 -3.60 -18.63
N ASP A 233 20.21 -4.13 -17.65
CA ASP A 233 18.75 -4.20 -17.69
C ASP A 233 18.12 -2.81 -17.59
N ALA A 234 18.66 -1.92 -16.75
CA ALA A 234 18.25 -0.53 -16.69
C ALA A 234 18.42 0.17 -18.06
N GLN A 235 19.53 -0.06 -18.76
CA GLN A 235 19.76 0.47 -20.11
C GLN A 235 18.78 -0.14 -21.14
N LYS A 236 18.49 -1.46 -21.05
CA LYS A 236 17.49 -2.13 -21.92
C LYS A 236 16.12 -1.49 -21.78
N VAL A 237 15.68 -1.17 -20.56
CA VAL A 237 14.39 -0.49 -20.32
C VAL A 237 14.37 0.85 -21.05
N LEU A 238 15.40 1.70 -20.92
CA LEU A 238 15.45 2.99 -21.63
C LEU A 238 15.43 2.81 -23.15
N LYS A 239 16.11 1.79 -23.68
CA LYS A 239 16.09 1.46 -25.11
C LYS A 239 14.72 1.00 -25.58
N LYS A 240 14.04 0.13 -24.82
CA LYS A 240 12.71 -0.41 -25.15
C LYS A 240 11.70 0.71 -25.37
N TYR A 241 11.77 1.77 -24.59
CA TYR A 241 10.84 2.91 -24.68
C TYR A 241 11.39 4.10 -25.50
N ASN A 242 12.52 3.94 -26.21
CA ASN A 242 13.19 5.01 -26.96
C ASN A 242 13.48 6.25 -26.12
N LEU A 243 13.90 6.04 -24.85
CA LEU A 243 14.19 7.09 -23.88
C LEU A 243 15.70 7.36 -23.70
N LEU A 244 16.58 6.47 -24.16
CA LEU A 244 18.02 6.58 -23.91
C LEU A 244 18.59 7.95 -24.35
N GLU A 245 18.11 8.50 -25.46
CA GLU A 245 18.55 9.81 -25.96
C GLU A 245 17.78 10.99 -25.35
N LYS A 246 16.69 10.72 -24.61
CA LYS A 246 15.81 11.74 -24.00
C LYS A 246 16.12 12.01 -22.54
N VAL A 247 16.73 11.03 -21.86
CA VAL A 247 17.12 11.20 -20.44
C VAL A 247 18.35 12.11 -20.31
N PRO A 248 18.50 12.82 -19.18
CA PRO A 248 19.67 13.65 -18.91
C PRO A 248 20.99 12.92 -19.07
N SER A 249 22.05 13.62 -19.47
CA SER A 249 23.38 13.05 -19.70
C SER A 249 23.98 12.42 -18.44
N ALA A 250 23.64 12.93 -17.26
CA ALA A 250 24.08 12.36 -15.97
C ALA A 250 23.55 10.94 -15.78
N ILE A 251 22.29 10.67 -16.18
CA ILE A 251 21.70 9.33 -16.14
C ILE A 251 22.50 8.36 -17.03
N LYS A 252 22.77 8.76 -18.29
CA LYS A 252 23.56 7.94 -19.22
C LYS A 252 24.93 7.61 -18.65
N LYS A 253 25.64 8.62 -18.09
CA LYS A 253 26.97 8.43 -17.48
C LYS A 253 26.96 7.45 -16.32
N VAL A 254 25.93 7.48 -15.44
CA VAL A 254 25.79 6.51 -14.34
C VAL A 254 25.58 5.10 -14.88
N LEU A 255 24.67 4.91 -15.84
CA LEU A 255 24.41 3.59 -16.43
C LEU A 255 25.62 3.04 -17.16
N GLU A 256 26.30 3.85 -17.99
CA GLU A 256 27.53 3.47 -18.69
C GLU A 256 28.65 3.14 -17.70
N GLY A 257 28.80 3.95 -16.64
CA GLY A 257 29.77 3.69 -15.57
C GLY A 257 29.53 2.35 -14.87
N GLY A 258 28.27 1.98 -14.63
CA GLY A 258 27.89 0.66 -14.09
C GLY A 258 28.19 -0.48 -15.06
N ILE A 259 27.78 -0.35 -16.33
CA ILE A 259 28.05 -1.35 -17.38
C ILE A 259 29.57 -1.57 -17.57
N GLN A 260 30.37 -0.52 -17.40
CA GLN A 260 31.85 -0.59 -17.48
C GLN A 260 32.50 -1.01 -16.15
N CYS A 261 31.74 -1.43 -15.15
CA CYS A 261 32.21 -1.81 -13.80
C CYS A 261 32.97 -0.68 -13.05
N LYS A 262 32.81 0.56 -13.47
CA LYS A 262 33.38 1.76 -12.77
C LYS A 262 32.52 2.17 -11.57
N ILE A 263 31.20 1.88 -11.61
CA ILE A 263 30.27 2.02 -10.51
C ILE A 263 29.88 0.60 -10.11
N PRO A 264 30.03 0.23 -8.82
CA PRO A 264 29.65 -1.09 -8.34
C PRO A 264 28.15 -1.36 -8.58
N GLU A 265 27.82 -2.61 -8.87
CA GLU A 265 26.44 -3.08 -8.97
C GLU A 265 25.69 -2.92 -7.65
N THR A 266 24.36 -2.98 -7.74
CA THR A 266 23.50 -3.17 -6.56
C THR A 266 23.83 -4.51 -5.90
N LEU A 267 23.47 -4.68 -4.61
CA LEU A 267 23.77 -5.90 -3.88
C LEU A 267 22.96 -7.08 -4.44
N LYS A 268 23.62 -8.22 -4.64
CA LYS A 268 23.03 -9.46 -5.18
C LYS A 268 22.75 -10.45 -4.06
N GLY A 269 22.00 -11.50 -4.35
CA GLY A 269 21.56 -12.47 -3.35
C GLY A 269 22.67 -13.30 -2.70
N ASP A 270 23.83 -13.34 -3.31
CA ASP A 270 25.05 -14.01 -2.81
C ASP A 270 25.96 -13.09 -1.98
N ASP A 271 25.58 -11.84 -1.76
CA ASP A 271 26.34 -10.93 -0.90
C ASP A 271 26.18 -11.33 0.57
N PRO A 272 27.30 -11.59 1.30
CA PRO A 272 27.25 -12.05 2.69
C PRO A 272 26.53 -11.13 3.66
N ILE A 273 26.31 -9.86 3.31
CA ILE A 273 25.55 -8.93 4.15
C ILE A 273 24.14 -9.44 4.47
N PHE A 274 23.53 -10.18 3.53
CA PHE A 274 22.15 -10.67 3.68
C PHE A 274 22.02 -11.82 4.67
N ASP A 275 23.11 -12.45 5.11
CA ASP A 275 23.09 -13.46 6.18
C ASP A 275 22.62 -12.87 7.53
N ASN A 276 22.77 -11.55 7.71
CA ASN A 276 22.38 -10.83 8.92
C ASN A 276 21.19 -9.89 8.71
N VAL A 277 20.45 -10.01 7.59
CA VAL A 277 19.32 -9.15 7.26
C VAL A 277 18.03 -9.97 7.17
N PHE A 278 17.12 -9.74 8.11
CA PHE A 278 15.84 -10.44 8.23
C PHE A 278 14.70 -9.48 7.82
N ASN A 279 13.93 -9.86 6.81
CA ASN A 279 12.80 -9.04 6.32
C ASN A 279 11.49 -9.76 6.64
N PHE A 280 10.60 -9.13 7.41
CA PHE A 280 9.34 -9.69 7.86
C PHE A 280 8.15 -8.84 7.39
N ILE A 281 7.21 -9.43 6.65
CA ILE A 281 5.96 -8.79 6.28
C ILE A 281 5.01 -8.86 7.47
N VAL A 282 4.76 -7.74 8.12
CA VAL A 282 3.93 -7.64 9.32
C VAL A 282 2.47 -7.30 9.02
N ALA A 283 2.20 -6.73 7.83
CA ALA A 283 0.85 -6.50 7.33
C ALA A 283 0.84 -6.52 5.80
N ASN A 284 -0.21 -7.12 5.23
CA ASN A 284 -0.45 -7.20 3.80
C ASN A 284 -1.95 -7.35 3.50
N ASN A 285 -2.27 -7.44 2.21
CA ASN A 285 -3.65 -7.60 1.76
C ASN A 285 -4.28 -8.94 2.18
N ASP A 286 -3.51 -10.02 2.19
CA ASP A 286 -3.97 -11.34 2.60
C ASP A 286 -4.47 -11.34 4.06
N MET A 287 -3.71 -10.74 4.97
CA MET A 287 -4.11 -10.59 6.37
C MET A 287 -5.42 -9.78 6.52
N THR A 288 -5.58 -8.73 5.71
CA THR A 288 -6.77 -7.89 5.67
C THR A 288 -7.98 -8.68 5.22
N CYS A 289 -7.85 -9.44 4.14
CA CYS A 289 -8.92 -10.27 3.60
C CYS A 289 -9.30 -11.43 4.54
N LYS A 290 -8.31 -12.09 5.15
CA LYS A 290 -8.57 -13.13 6.17
C LYS A 290 -9.30 -12.59 7.40
N ALA A 291 -9.00 -11.36 7.82
CA ALA A 291 -9.73 -10.71 8.90
C ALA A 291 -11.17 -10.36 8.51
N ALA A 292 -11.41 -9.98 7.24
CA ALA A 292 -12.75 -9.80 6.68
C ALA A 292 -13.57 -11.10 6.73
N VAL A 293 -12.99 -12.20 6.24
CA VAL A 293 -13.60 -13.55 6.29
C VAL A 293 -13.98 -13.90 7.72
N LYS A 294 -13.02 -13.85 8.65
CA LYS A 294 -13.25 -14.18 10.07
C LYS A 294 -14.34 -13.32 10.72
N LYS A 295 -14.44 -12.05 10.33
CA LYS A 295 -15.50 -11.16 10.83
C LYS A 295 -16.84 -11.51 10.23
N ALA A 296 -16.93 -11.83 8.94
CA ALA A 296 -18.15 -12.23 8.26
C ALA A 296 -18.71 -13.55 8.84
N GLU A 297 -17.84 -14.53 9.09
CA GLU A 297 -18.21 -15.80 9.76
C GLU A 297 -18.81 -15.55 11.16
N LYS A 298 -18.19 -14.66 11.96
CA LYS A 298 -18.72 -14.25 13.27
C LYS A 298 -20.07 -13.55 13.21
N LEU A 299 -20.43 -12.97 12.06
CA LEU A 299 -21.74 -12.37 11.81
C LEU A 299 -22.77 -13.39 11.29
N GLY A 300 -22.36 -14.66 11.11
CA GLY A 300 -23.22 -15.77 10.69
C GLY A 300 -23.35 -15.96 9.19
N TYR A 301 -22.43 -15.38 8.39
CA TYR A 301 -22.39 -15.60 6.95
C TYR A 301 -21.53 -16.81 6.57
N ASP A 302 -21.91 -17.50 5.50
CA ASP A 302 -20.95 -18.30 4.76
C ASP A 302 -19.97 -17.36 4.03
N THR A 303 -18.74 -17.79 3.84
CA THR A 303 -17.70 -16.91 3.29
C THR A 303 -16.93 -17.55 2.14
N MET A 304 -16.51 -16.75 1.20
CA MET A 304 -15.63 -17.16 0.12
C MET A 304 -14.56 -16.08 -0.13
N LEU A 305 -13.31 -16.39 0.16
CA LEU A 305 -12.18 -15.58 -0.24
C LEU A 305 -11.83 -15.92 -1.69
N LEU A 306 -12.10 -15.01 -2.63
CA LEU A 306 -11.91 -15.25 -4.05
C LEU A 306 -10.46 -15.01 -4.49
N THR A 307 -9.84 -13.93 -4.02
CA THR A 307 -8.45 -13.59 -4.32
C THR A 307 -7.95 -12.49 -3.39
N THR A 308 -6.63 -12.41 -3.23
CA THR A 308 -5.91 -11.29 -2.58
C THR A 308 -4.99 -10.55 -3.57
N SER A 309 -5.16 -10.84 -4.86
CA SER A 309 -4.34 -10.28 -5.96
C SER A 309 -5.19 -9.83 -7.12
N LEU A 310 -6.33 -9.17 -6.81
CA LEU A 310 -7.24 -8.64 -7.82
C LEU A 310 -6.55 -7.53 -8.62
N ILE A 311 -6.56 -7.68 -9.94
CA ILE A 311 -6.02 -6.70 -10.90
C ILE A 311 -7.00 -6.52 -12.07
N GLY A 312 -6.84 -5.47 -12.83
CA GLY A 312 -7.62 -5.21 -14.04
C GLY A 312 -8.31 -3.85 -14.04
N GLU A 313 -9.13 -3.59 -15.04
CA GLU A 313 -9.90 -2.32 -15.17
C GLU A 313 -11.05 -2.30 -14.18
N ALA A 314 -11.07 -1.34 -13.27
CA ALA A 314 -11.96 -1.30 -12.11
C ALA A 314 -13.45 -1.49 -12.45
N LYS A 315 -13.98 -0.71 -13.39
CA LYS A 315 -15.41 -0.79 -13.78
C LYS A 315 -15.79 -2.15 -14.38
N GLU A 316 -14.91 -2.76 -15.17
CA GLU A 316 -15.18 -4.07 -15.79
C GLU A 316 -15.18 -5.17 -14.73
N ILE A 317 -14.22 -5.11 -13.80
CA ILE A 317 -14.15 -6.01 -12.64
C ILE A 317 -15.41 -5.86 -11.78
N GLY A 318 -15.85 -4.63 -11.49
CA GLY A 318 -17.07 -4.38 -10.71
C GLY A 318 -18.30 -5.01 -11.33
N ARG A 319 -18.51 -4.80 -12.64
CA ARG A 319 -19.60 -5.42 -13.40
C ARG A 319 -19.54 -6.96 -13.33
N TYR A 320 -18.38 -7.52 -13.58
CA TYR A 320 -18.17 -8.97 -13.54
C TYR A 320 -18.47 -9.57 -12.16
N LEU A 321 -17.94 -8.97 -11.10
CA LEU A 321 -18.09 -9.46 -9.73
C LEU A 321 -19.55 -9.45 -9.28
N VAL A 322 -20.27 -8.35 -9.53
CA VAL A 322 -21.69 -8.25 -9.19
C VAL A 322 -22.53 -9.25 -9.99
N GLY A 323 -22.25 -9.39 -11.30
CA GLY A 323 -22.94 -10.38 -12.14
C GLY A 323 -22.73 -11.81 -11.62
N LYS A 324 -21.52 -12.15 -11.18
CA LYS A 324 -21.22 -13.45 -10.55
C LYS A 324 -21.94 -13.63 -9.21
N ALA A 325 -21.91 -12.64 -8.34
CA ALA A 325 -22.59 -12.72 -7.04
C ALA A 325 -24.10 -12.83 -7.18
N ARG A 326 -24.70 -12.06 -8.12
CA ARG A 326 -26.16 -12.14 -8.41
C ARG A 326 -26.59 -13.53 -8.82
N ASN A 327 -25.82 -14.20 -9.66
CA ASN A 327 -26.11 -15.53 -10.21
C ASN A 327 -25.59 -16.67 -9.34
N TYR A 328 -24.94 -16.37 -8.21
CA TYR A 328 -24.49 -17.42 -7.30
C TYR A 328 -25.68 -18.09 -6.61
N TYR A 329 -25.71 -19.40 -6.60
CA TYR A 329 -26.71 -20.20 -5.95
C TYR A 329 -26.10 -21.00 -4.80
N SER A 330 -26.55 -20.71 -3.56
CA SER A 330 -26.23 -21.54 -2.39
C SER A 330 -27.26 -22.66 -2.25
N ARG A 331 -26.81 -23.91 -2.14
CA ARG A 331 -27.70 -25.07 -1.93
C ARG A 331 -28.54 -24.96 -0.65
N ASP A 332 -27.97 -24.30 0.36
CA ASP A 332 -28.58 -24.21 1.71
C ASP A 332 -29.31 -22.88 1.94
N ALA A 333 -29.55 -22.09 0.90
CA ALA A 333 -30.15 -20.75 0.98
C ALA A 333 -29.50 -19.81 2.02
N LYS A 334 -28.26 -20.06 2.38
CA LYS A 334 -27.53 -19.23 3.33
C LYS A 334 -26.99 -17.96 2.65
N LYS A 335 -26.99 -16.89 3.43
CA LYS A 335 -26.36 -15.63 3.02
C LYS A 335 -24.84 -15.81 2.94
N ILE A 336 -24.24 -15.33 1.87
CA ILE A 336 -22.80 -15.46 1.63
C ILE A 336 -22.11 -14.11 1.52
N VAL A 337 -20.87 -14.06 2.00
CA VAL A 337 -19.94 -12.93 1.81
C VAL A 337 -18.79 -13.37 0.91
N PHE A 338 -18.64 -12.67 -0.21
CA PHE A 338 -17.44 -12.78 -1.02
C PHE A 338 -16.46 -11.69 -0.58
N VAL A 339 -15.23 -12.09 -0.35
CA VAL A 339 -14.10 -11.22 0.02
C VAL A 339 -13.06 -11.26 -1.09
N LEU A 340 -12.59 -10.10 -1.49
CA LEU A 340 -11.50 -9.95 -2.44
C LEU A 340 -10.55 -8.87 -1.95
N GLY A 341 -9.34 -8.90 -2.45
CA GLY A 341 -8.35 -7.87 -2.24
C GLY A 341 -7.36 -7.77 -3.39
N GLY A 342 -6.68 -6.66 -3.48
CA GLY A 342 -5.72 -6.36 -4.54
C GLY A 342 -5.79 -4.90 -4.98
N GLU A 343 -5.32 -4.61 -6.19
CA GLU A 343 -5.27 -3.25 -6.70
C GLU A 343 -5.64 -3.20 -8.19
N THR A 344 -6.82 -2.65 -8.48
CA THR A 344 -7.29 -2.45 -9.85
C THR A 344 -6.83 -1.10 -10.42
N THR A 345 -7.00 -0.89 -11.70
CA THR A 345 -6.62 0.33 -12.40
C THR A 345 -7.82 1.03 -13.03
N VAL A 346 -7.67 2.31 -13.34
CA VAL A 346 -8.64 3.12 -14.06
C VAL A 346 -7.99 3.72 -15.28
N LYS A 347 -8.57 3.50 -16.47
CA LYS A 347 -8.21 4.24 -17.67
C LYS A 347 -8.88 5.62 -17.65
N VAL A 348 -8.12 6.62 -17.22
CA VAL A 348 -8.62 8.00 -17.17
C VAL A 348 -8.79 8.56 -18.57
N LYS A 349 -10.02 8.95 -18.91
CA LYS A 349 -10.39 9.57 -20.20
C LYS A 349 -11.07 10.92 -20.01
N GLY A 350 -11.67 11.13 -18.85
CA GLY A 350 -12.39 12.35 -18.48
C GLY A 350 -11.66 13.19 -17.45
N ASN A 351 -12.30 14.29 -17.05
CA ASN A 351 -11.76 15.23 -16.04
C ASN A 351 -12.53 15.15 -14.71
N GLY A 352 -13.24 14.04 -14.46
CA GLY A 352 -14.03 13.85 -13.25
C GLY A 352 -13.18 13.54 -12.02
N ILE A 353 -13.84 13.50 -10.88
CA ILE A 353 -13.25 13.15 -9.59
C ILE A 353 -13.68 11.72 -9.23
N GLY A 354 -12.73 10.91 -8.74
CA GLY A 354 -12.98 9.55 -8.29
C GLY A 354 -11.69 8.77 -8.09
N GLY A 355 -11.84 7.47 -7.92
CA GLY A 355 -10.75 6.51 -7.83
C GLY A 355 -11.22 5.12 -8.23
N ARG A 356 -10.31 4.15 -8.20
CA ARG A 356 -10.55 2.78 -8.66
C ARG A 356 -11.64 2.05 -7.86
N ASN A 357 -11.70 2.29 -6.55
CA ASN A 357 -12.71 1.67 -5.70
C ASN A 357 -14.11 2.19 -5.99
N GLN A 358 -14.26 3.50 -6.11
CA GLN A 358 -15.52 4.12 -6.49
C GLN A 358 -15.93 3.73 -7.91
N GLU A 359 -14.99 3.71 -8.87
CA GLU A 359 -15.26 3.34 -10.25
C GLU A 359 -15.64 1.87 -10.39
N MET A 360 -15.04 0.99 -9.57
CA MET A 360 -15.39 -0.43 -9.50
C MET A 360 -16.85 -0.62 -9.04
N VAL A 361 -17.24 0.03 -7.96
CA VAL A 361 -18.62 -0.06 -7.46
C VAL A 361 -19.60 0.53 -8.48
N LEU A 362 -19.25 1.67 -9.11
CA LEU A 362 -20.09 2.31 -10.13
C LEU A 362 -20.30 1.41 -11.36
N GLY A 363 -19.26 0.68 -11.77
CA GLY A 363 -19.35 -0.30 -12.86
C GLY A 363 -20.32 -1.44 -12.57
N GLY A 364 -20.53 -1.79 -11.29
CA GLY A 364 -21.48 -2.81 -10.87
C GLY A 364 -22.92 -2.34 -10.62
N VAL A 365 -23.19 -1.02 -10.62
CA VAL A 365 -24.50 -0.48 -10.20
C VAL A 365 -25.66 -0.97 -11.06
N GLU A 366 -25.50 -1.11 -12.37
CA GLU A 366 -26.55 -1.59 -13.25
C GLU A 366 -26.86 -3.07 -13.00
N GLU A 367 -25.84 -3.89 -12.77
CA GLU A 367 -25.99 -5.30 -12.44
C GLU A 367 -26.62 -5.52 -11.06
N LEU A 368 -26.51 -4.54 -10.15
CA LEU A 368 -27.15 -4.59 -8.83
C LEU A 368 -28.65 -4.34 -8.90
N ASP A 369 -29.18 -3.70 -9.95
CA ASP A 369 -30.58 -3.24 -9.99
C ASP A 369 -31.59 -4.36 -9.67
N GLY A 370 -32.34 -4.20 -8.59
CA GLY A 370 -33.31 -5.16 -8.08
C GLY A 370 -32.73 -6.44 -7.46
N ALA A 371 -31.41 -6.55 -7.28
CA ALA A 371 -30.78 -7.73 -6.69
C ALA A 371 -30.64 -7.61 -5.16
N ASP A 372 -30.74 -8.75 -4.44
CA ASP A 372 -30.44 -8.85 -3.01
C ASP A 372 -28.92 -8.95 -2.78
N VAL A 373 -28.20 -7.97 -3.31
CA VAL A 373 -26.73 -7.88 -3.24
C VAL A 373 -26.34 -6.50 -2.75
N VAL A 374 -25.36 -6.44 -1.84
CA VAL A 374 -24.68 -5.22 -1.42
C VAL A 374 -23.21 -5.36 -1.75
N PHE A 375 -22.65 -4.39 -2.43
CA PHE A 375 -21.25 -4.35 -2.86
C PHE A 375 -20.55 -3.11 -2.36
N ALA A 376 -19.36 -3.29 -1.76
CA ALA A 376 -18.46 -2.21 -1.37
C ALA A 376 -17.04 -2.48 -1.84
N SER A 377 -16.33 -1.43 -2.22
CA SER A 377 -14.90 -1.44 -2.49
C SER A 377 -14.23 -0.29 -1.73
N PHE A 378 -13.09 -0.58 -1.08
CA PHE A 378 -12.50 0.25 -0.05
C PHE A 378 -10.97 0.27 -0.16
N ALA A 379 -10.37 1.46 -0.30
CA ALA A 379 -8.93 1.70 -0.19
C ALA A 379 -8.52 1.73 1.29
N THR A 380 -7.60 0.86 1.68
CA THR A 380 -7.20 0.73 3.09
C THR A 380 -6.48 1.96 3.64
N ASP A 381 -5.87 2.81 2.81
CA ASP A 381 -5.26 4.08 3.23
C ASP A 381 -6.27 5.20 3.46
N GLY A 382 -7.55 4.96 3.11
CA GLY A 382 -8.65 5.90 3.32
C GLY A 382 -8.82 6.94 2.23
N ILE A 383 -8.06 6.83 1.11
CA ILE A 383 -8.06 7.78 0.00
C ILE A 383 -8.14 7.01 -1.32
N ASP A 384 -9.20 7.22 -2.08
CA ASP A 384 -9.40 6.59 -3.37
C ASP A 384 -9.22 7.61 -4.51
N GLY A 385 -8.10 7.48 -5.23
CA GLY A 385 -7.70 8.39 -6.30
C GLY A 385 -7.47 9.82 -5.82
N VAL A 386 -8.13 10.79 -6.48
CA VAL A 386 -8.03 12.23 -6.16
C VAL A 386 -9.17 12.73 -5.27
N SER A 387 -9.94 11.81 -4.66
CA SER A 387 -11.08 12.14 -3.81
C SER A 387 -10.73 12.08 -2.31
N ASN A 388 -11.62 12.58 -1.46
CA ASN A 388 -11.53 12.45 0.00
C ASN A 388 -12.28 11.23 0.56
N ALA A 389 -12.77 10.36 -0.33
CA ALA A 389 -13.43 9.11 0.02
C ALA A 389 -12.45 7.93 -0.06
N ALA A 390 -12.66 6.92 0.76
CA ALA A 390 -11.92 5.66 0.71
C ALA A 390 -12.51 4.66 -0.31
N GLY A 391 -13.69 4.94 -0.84
CA GLY A 391 -14.40 4.07 -1.76
C GLY A 391 -15.90 4.36 -1.77
N ALA A 392 -16.67 3.36 -2.14
CA ALA A 392 -18.14 3.47 -2.22
C ALA A 392 -18.83 2.15 -1.83
N ILE A 393 -20.14 2.24 -1.60
CA ILE A 393 -21.05 1.12 -1.37
C ILE A 393 -22.30 1.29 -2.23
N ALA A 394 -22.81 0.20 -2.78
CA ALA A 394 -24.04 0.16 -3.55
C ALA A 394 -24.88 -1.09 -3.24
N ASP A 395 -26.18 -1.05 -3.52
CA ASP A 395 -27.13 -2.15 -3.36
C ASP A 395 -28.17 -2.18 -4.47
N GLY A 396 -29.09 -3.15 -4.42
CA GLY A 396 -30.13 -3.33 -5.42
C GLY A 396 -31.10 -2.16 -5.61
N PHE A 397 -31.10 -1.17 -4.71
CA PHE A 397 -31.90 0.06 -4.84
C PHE A 397 -31.06 1.28 -5.26
N THR A 398 -29.77 1.14 -5.42
CA THR A 398 -28.90 2.25 -5.83
C THR A 398 -29.35 2.84 -7.19
N MET A 399 -29.66 1.99 -8.18
CA MET A 399 -30.21 2.43 -9.47
C MET A 399 -31.54 3.15 -9.34
N THR A 400 -32.45 2.65 -8.50
CA THR A 400 -33.74 3.29 -8.23
C THR A 400 -33.58 4.68 -7.63
N ARG A 401 -32.63 4.86 -6.70
CA ARG A 401 -32.29 6.16 -6.11
C ARG A 401 -31.65 7.11 -7.14
N ALA A 402 -30.79 6.57 -8.01
CA ALA A 402 -30.15 7.31 -9.08
C ALA A 402 -31.16 7.86 -10.11
N ARG A 403 -32.09 6.99 -10.56
CA ARG A 403 -33.19 7.39 -11.49
C ARG A 403 -34.07 8.52 -10.91
N LYS A 404 -34.41 8.46 -9.61
CA LYS A 404 -35.15 9.54 -8.93
C LYS A 404 -34.43 10.89 -8.95
N LYS A 405 -33.10 10.89 -9.07
CA LYS A 405 -32.26 12.09 -9.17
C LYS A 405 -31.84 12.42 -10.61
N ASN A 406 -32.37 11.70 -11.59
CA ASN A 406 -32.01 11.81 -13.02
C ASN A 406 -30.49 11.71 -13.26
N ILE A 407 -29.82 10.76 -12.60
CA ILE A 407 -28.39 10.48 -12.80
C ILE A 407 -28.21 9.02 -13.24
N TYR A 408 -27.29 8.77 -14.16
CA TYR A 408 -27.06 7.46 -14.76
C TYR A 408 -25.58 7.08 -14.70
N PRO A 409 -25.24 5.83 -14.28
CA PRO A 409 -23.86 5.38 -14.09
C PRO A 409 -22.94 5.64 -15.29
N ASP A 410 -23.41 5.34 -16.50
CA ASP A 410 -22.64 5.45 -17.73
C ASP A 410 -22.12 6.88 -18.01
N GLU A 411 -22.91 7.91 -17.67
CA GLU A 411 -22.51 9.29 -17.85
C GLU A 411 -21.32 9.68 -16.96
N PHE A 412 -21.31 9.13 -15.75
CA PHE A 412 -20.23 9.35 -14.78
C PHE A 412 -18.99 8.49 -15.07
N LEU A 413 -19.17 7.24 -15.51
CA LEU A 413 -18.09 6.37 -15.96
C LEU A 413 -17.33 6.95 -17.16
N LYS A 414 -18.04 7.49 -18.16
CA LYS A 414 -17.43 8.15 -19.33
C LYS A 414 -16.53 9.33 -18.96
N LYS A 415 -16.83 10.00 -17.85
CA LYS A 415 -16.11 11.18 -17.36
C LYS A 415 -15.12 10.86 -16.25
N ASN A 416 -14.98 9.58 -15.82
CA ASN A 416 -14.26 9.15 -14.61
C ASN A 416 -14.69 9.97 -13.37
N ASN A 417 -16.00 10.16 -13.17
CA ASN A 417 -16.58 11.04 -12.14
C ASN A 417 -17.41 10.27 -11.11
N SER A 418 -16.91 9.11 -10.69
CA SER A 418 -17.56 8.20 -9.74
C SER A 418 -17.84 8.85 -8.37
N TYR A 419 -16.97 9.77 -7.93
CA TYR A 419 -17.14 10.52 -6.70
C TYR A 419 -18.46 11.30 -6.68
N GLU A 420 -18.76 12.11 -7.70
CA GLU A 420 -19.98 12.91 -7.74
C GLU A 420 -21.25 12.05 -7.84
N PHE A 421 -21.18 10.87 -8.48
CA PHE A 421 -22.30 9.94 -8.49
C PHE A 421 -22.64 9.48 -7.07
N PHE A 422 -21.68 8.92 -6.33
CA PHE A 422 -21.91 8.40 -4.99
C PHE A 422 -22.13 9.52 -3.95
N LYS A 423 -21.53 10.68 -4.12
CA LYS A 423 -21.80 11.85 -3.28
C LYS A 423 -23.27 12.29 -3.37
N LYS A 424 -23.87 12.30 -4.56
CA LYS A 424 -25.29 12.62 -4.76
C LYS A 424 -26.21 11.57 -4.12
N LEU A 425 -25.74 10.34 -3.94
CA LEU A 425 -26.50 9.24 -3.33
C LEU A 425 -26.16 9.02 -1.85
N ASP A 426 -25.21 9.76 -1.28
CA ASP A 426 -24.70 9.59 0.08
C ASP A 426 -24.13 8.19 0.34
N ASP A 427 -23.52 7.57 -0.67
CA ASP A 427 -22.96 6.21 -0.64
C ASP A 427 -21.42 6.16 -0.67
N LEU A 428 -20.75 7.30 -0.46
CA LEU A 428 -19.29 7.35 -0.29
C LEU A 428 -18.86 6.77 1.06
N LEU A 429 -17.77 6.02 1.09
CA LEU A 429 -17.11 5.56 2.32
C LEU A 429 -16.11 6.63 2.78
N LEU A 430 -16.42 7.36 3.86
CA LEU A 430 -15.60 8.48 4.34
C LEU A 430 -14.91 8.13 5.66
N THR A 431 -13.58 7.96 5.63
CA THR A 431 -12.77 7.69 6.83
C THR A 431 -11.79 8.82 7.15
N GLY A 432 -11.24 9.46 6.14
CA GLY A 432 -9.99 10.19 6.18
C GLY A 432 -8.81 9.23 6.15
N SER A 433 -7.58 9.74 6.23
CA SER A 433 -6.38 8.90 6.26
C SER A 433 -6.41 7.92 7.43
N THR A 434 -6.17 6.64 7.14
CA THR A 434 -6.20 5.55 8.12
C THR A 434 -4.85 5.30 8.79
N GLY A 435 -3.77 5.77 8.16
CA GLY A 435 -2.40 5.58 8.63
C GLY A 435 -1.76 4.25 8.21
N THR A 436 -2.46 3.41 7.43
CA THR A 436 -1.90 2.20 6.80
C THR A 436 -2.16 2.21 5.30
N ASN A 437 -1.50 1.32 4.54
CA ASN A 437 -1.81 1.03 3.15
C ASN A 437 -1.42 -0.42 2.86
N VAL A 438 -2.41 -1.24 2.58
CA VAL A 438 -2.25 -2.63 2.12
C VAL A 438 -3.17 -2.91 0.94
N MET A 439 -3.25 -1.96 0.00
CA MET A 439 -4.11 -1.99 -1.19
C MET A 439 -5.61 -1.90 -0.84
N ASP A 440 -6.46 -2.52 -1.64
CA ASP A 440 -7.92 -2.39 -1.55
C ASP A 440 -8.56 -3.68 -1.05
N VAL A 441 -9.78 -3.54 -0.50
CA VAL A 441 -10.64 -4.67 -0.09
C VAL A 441 -12.02 -4.51 -0.69
N GLN A 442 -12.54 -5.58 -1.27
CA GLN A 442 -13.89 -5.65 -1.81
C GLN A 442 -14.72 -6.64 -1.02
N ILE A 443 -15.92 -6.23 -0.65
CA ILE A 443 -16.88 -7.06 0.08
C ILE A 443 -18.20 -7.06 -0.69
N ILE A 444 -18.69 -8.27 -0.99
CA ILE A 444 -20.02 -8.46 -1.59
C ILE A 444 -20.83 -9.36 -0.68
N ILE A 445 -21.97 -8.87 -0.22
CA ILE A 445 -22.96 -9.70 0.51
C ILE A 445 -24.10 -10.03 -0.42
N LYS A 446 -24.37 -11.33 -0.60
CA LYS A 446 -25.60 -11.83 -1.20
C LYS A 446 -26.48 -12.40 -0.10
N SER A 447 -27.70 -11.87 -0.01
CA SER A 447 -28.72 -12.29 0.95
C SER A 447 -29.62 -13.38 0.40
#